data_621e7550130780ea183fb6ce7ee1d351
#
_entry.id   621e7550130780ea183fb6ce7ee1d351
#
_cell.length_a   1.000
_cell.length_b   1.000
_cell.length_c   1.000
_cell.angle_alpha   90.00
_cell.angle_beta   90.00
_cell.angle_gamma   90.00
#
_symmetry.space_group_name_H-M   'P 1'
#
loop_
_entity.id
_entity.type
_entity.pdbx_description
1 polymer ?
#
loop_
_entity_poly.entity_id
_entity_poly.type
_entity_poly.pdbx_seq_one_letter_code
_entity_poly.pdbx_strand_id
1 'polypeptide(L)'
;MKEQLTAPARAVGGFFEMSLDTFVKIFRRPFQFREFLDQTWMIARVSLVPTLLVAIPFTVLVAFTLNILLRELGAADLSGAGTAFGTITQLGPVVTVLVVAGAGATAICADLGARTIREEIDAMRVLGIDPIQRLVVPRVLASTVVALLLNGLVCAIGISGGYVFSVFLQGVNPGAFINGLTVLTGLGELMLAEVKAMLFGVVAGLVGCYRGLTVKGGPKGVGVAVNETVVYAFICLFVINVIMTAIGVRVLAR
;
A
#
# COMPACT_ATOMS: atom_id res chain seq x y z
N MET A 1 33.53 7.19 16.91
CA MET A 1 32.49 6.52 17.72
C MET A 1 31.22 7.37 17.91
N LYS A 2 31.30 8.69 18.13
CA LYS A 2 30.14 9.59 18.23
C LYS A 2 29.37 9.75 16.90
N GLU A 3 30.04 9.77 15.76
CA GLU A 3 29.38 9.88 14.43
C GLU A 3 28.54 8.68 14.02
N GLN A 4 28.90 7.48 14.44
CA GLN A 4 28.13 6.26 14.15
C GLN A 4 26.82 6.19 14.96
N LEU A 5 26.78 6.77 16.16
CA LEU A 5 25.57 6.83 16.99
C LEU A 5 24.57 7.92 16.52
N THR A 6 25.06 8.97 15.86
CA THR A 6 24.20 10.06 15.35
C THR A 6 23.67 9.82 13.95
N ALA A 7 24.24 8.86 13.21
CA ALA A 7 23.80 8.55 11.84
C ALA A 7 22.32 8.09 11.74
N PRO A 8 21.83 7.15 12.57
CA PRO A 8 20.42 6.74 12.51
C PRO A 8 19.47 7.87 12.94
N ALA A 9 19.84 8.65 13.95
CA ALA A 9 19.03 9.79 14.39
C ALA A 9 18.93 10.88 13.31
N ARG A 10 20.02 11.12 12.58
CA ARG A 10 20.06 12.07 11.46
C ARG A 10 19.23 11.58 10.27
N ALA A 11 19.23 10.26 9.99
CA ALA A 11 18.41 9.67 8.95
C ALA A 11 16.89 9.78 9.27
N VAL A 12 16.51 9.50 10.52
CA VAL A 12 15.14 9.66 11.00
C VAL A 12 14.72 11.13 10.93
N GLY A 13 15.56 12.05 11.41
CA GLY A 13 15.29 13.49 11.34
C GLY A 13 15.09 13.99 9.91
N GLY A 14 15.95 13.58 8.97
CA GLY A 14 15.82 13.96 7.55
C GLY A 14 14.58 13.36 6.88
N PHE A 15 14.16 12.16 7.27
CA PHE A 15 12.89 11.58 6.79
C PHE A 15 11.68 12.41 7.26
N PHE A 16 11.64 12.79 8.54
CA PHE A 16 10.55 13.62 9.07
C PHE A 16 10.54 15.01 8.46
N GLU A 17 11.71 15.64 8.30
CA GLU A 17 11.85 16.94 7.64
C GLU A 17 11.29 16.90 6.20
N MET A 18 11.72 15.93 5.39
CA MET A 18 11.22 15.76 4.03
C MET A 18 9.72 15.48 4.02
N SER A 19 9.21 14.68 4.96
CA SER A 19 7.79 14.35 5.05
C SER A 19 6.94 15.59 5.35
N LEU A 20 7.33 16.39 6.34
CA LEU A 20 6.65 17.64 6.68
C LEU A 20 6.69 18.64 5.52
N ASP A 21 7.85 18.78 4.89
CA ASP A 21 8.03 19.64 3.71
C ASP A 21 7.10 19.19 2.57
N THR A 22 6.97 17.89 2.36
CA THR A 22 6.07 17.31 1.36
C THR A 22 4.63 17.69 1.64
N PHE A 23 4.15 17.50 2.88
CA PHE A 23 2.78 17.86 3.27
C PHE A 23 2.48 19.36 3.11
N VAL A 24 3.41 20.23 3.47
CA VAL A 24 3.26 21.69 3.28
C VAL A 24 3.22 22.04 1.80
N LYS A 25 4.03 21.38 0.98
CA LYS A 25 4.16 21.69 -0.46
C LYS A 25 3.06 21.07 -1.32
N ILE A 26 2.27 20.10 -0.83
CA ILE A 26 1.08 19.59 -1.52
C ILE A 26 0.10 20.74 -1.89
N PHE A 27 -0.03 21.72 -1.00
CA PHE A 27 -0.95 22.85 -1.20
C PHE A 27 -0.34 24.03 -1.96
N ARG A 28 0.95 23.98 -2.32
CA ARG A 28 1.62 25.04 -3.09
C ARG A 28 1.37 24.91 -4.57
N ARG A 29 1.08 26.04 -5.23
CA ARG A 29 0.95 26.14 -6.70
C ARG A 29 2.32 26.52 -7.33
N PRO A 30 2.65 26.10 -8.56
CA PRO A 30 1.84 25.25 -9.46
C PRO A 30 1.96 23.75 -9.14
N PHE A 31 0.83 23.04 -9.18
CA PHE A 31 0.81 21.58 -9.04
C PHE A 31 1.25 20.91 -10.35
N GLN A 32 2.11 19.91 -10.28
CA GLN A 32 2.67 19.21 -11.44
C GLN A 32 1.75 18.05 -11.88
N PHE A 33 0.58 18.39 -12.45
CA PHE A 33 -0.46 17.41 -12.77
C PHE A 33 0.01 16.35 -13.78
N ARG A 34 0.82 16.73 -14.77
CA ARG A 34 1.38 15.80 -15.75
C ARG A 34 2.30 14.78 -15.08
N GLU A 35 3.22 15.23 -14.22
CA GLU A 35 4.11 14.35 -13.48
C GLU A 35 3.31 13.41 -12.57
N PHE A 36 2.25 13.91 -11.92
CA PHE A 36 1.36 13.08 -11.11
C PHE A 36 0.71 11.95 -11.93
N LEU A 37 0.21 12.23 -13.14
CA LEU A 37 -0.39 11.20 -14.00
C LEU A 37 0.65 10.17 -14.47
N ASP A 38 1.83 10.65 -14.90
CA ASP A 38 2.92 9.79 -15.36
C ASP A 38 3.39 8.85 -14.23
N GLN A 39 3.51 9.37 -13.01
CA GLN A 39 3.86 8.59 -11.82
C GLN A 39 2.75 7.61 -11.42
N THR A 40 1.48 8.04 -11.47
CA THR A 40 0.34 7.15 -11.20
C THR A 40 0.34 5.97 -12.16
N TRP A 41 0.55 6.22 -13.45
CA TRP A 41 0.63 5.17 -14.46
C TRP A 41 1.81 4.23 -14.24
N MET A 42 2.99 4.79 -13.93
CA MET A 42 4.19 4.00 -13.65
C MET A 42 3.98 3.05 -12.47
N ILE A 43 3.49 3.58 -11.33
CA ILE A 43 3.27 2.80 -10.12
C ILE A 43 2.16 1.76 -10.33
N ALA A 44 1.05 2.14 -10.97
CA ALA A 44 -0.05 1.24 -11.26
C ALA A 44 0.39 0.06 -12.15
N ARG A 45 1.13 0.34 -13.22
CA ARG A 45 1.63 -0.68 -14.16
C ARG A 45 2.55 -1.71 -13.48
N VAL A 46 3.41 -1.27 -12.58
CA VAL A 46 4.35 -2.15 -11.86
C VAL A 46 3.61 -2.96 -10.78
N SER A 47 2.57 -2.40 -10.16
CA SER A 47 1.88 -2.99 -9.02
C SER A 47 0.71 -3.90 -9.43
N LEU A 48 0.08 -3.69 -10.59
CA LEU A 48 -1.17 -4.38 -10.95
C LEU A 48 -0.98 -5.89 -11.11
N VAL A 49 0.04 -6.34 -11.85
CA VAL A 49 0.30 -7.76 -12.09
C VAL A 49 0.68 -8.48 -10.78
N PRO A 50 1.62 -7.99 -9.95
CA PRO A 50 1.88 -8.58 -8.65
C PRO A 50 0.63 -8.66 -7.75
N THR A 51 -0.23 -7.62 -7.78
CA THR A 51 -1.47 -7.63 -7.00
C THR A 51 -2.37 -8.79 -7.39
N LEU A 52 -2.60 -9.01 -8.68
CA LEU A 52 -3.43 -10.12 -9.18
C LEU A 52 -2.84 -11.48 -8.80
N LEU A 53 -1.54 -11.65 -8.99
CA LEU A 53 -0.83 -12.90 -8.69
C LEU A 53 -0.83 -13.25 -7.19
N VAL A 54 -0.86 -12.27 -6.31
CA VAL A 54 -0.93 -12.48 -4.87
C VAL A 54 -2.39 -12.57 -4.39
N ALA A 55 -3.27 -11.69 -4.86
CA ALA A 55 -4.65 -11.63 -4.40
C ALA A 55 -5.43 -12.91 -4.69
N ILE A 56 -5.34 -13.44 -5.92
CA ILE A 56 -6.12 -14.61 -6.33
C ILE A 56 -5.83 -15.84 -5.45
N PRO A 57 -4.59 -16.35 -5.34
CA PRO A 57 -4.33 -17.55 -4.52
C PRO A 57 -4.57 -17.30 -3.03
N PHE A 58 -4.27 -16.10 -2.54
CA PHE A 58 -4.46 -15.76 -1.12
C PHE A 58 -5.94 -15.74 -0.72
N THR A 59 -6.78 -15.13 -1.55
CA THR A 59 -8.23 -15.06 -1.30
C THR A 59 -8.91 -16.43 -1.42
N VAL A 60 -8.49 -17.24 -2.40
CA VAL A 60 -9.00 -18.62 -2.56
C VAL A 60 -8.62 -19.47 -1.34
N LEU A 61 -7.38 -19.39 -0.86
CA LEU A 61 -6.91 -20.14 0.29
C LEU A 61 -7.68 -19.77 1.57
N VAL A 62 -7.91 -18.48 1.80
CA VAL A 62 -8.66 -18.01 2.97
C VAL A 62 -10.14 -18.40 2.87
N ALA A 63 -10.76 -18.22 1.70
CA ALA A 63 -12.15 -18.65 1.47
C ALA A 63 -12.30 -20.16 1.71
N PHE A 64 -11.36 -20.97 1.21
CA PHE A 64 -11.34 -22.43 1.43
C PHE A 64 -11.29 -22.78 2.92
N THR A 65 -10.34 -22.19 3.64
CA THR A 65 -10.16 -22.49 5.07
C THR A 65 -11.35 -22.06 5.90
N LEU A 66 -11.89 -20.86 5.65
CA LEU A 66 -13.06 -20.35 6.35
C LEU A 66 -14.30 -21.21 6.06
N ASN A 67 -14.51 -21.62 4.83
CA ASN A 67 -15.67 -22.42 4.47
C ASN A 67 -15.63 -23.84 5.06
N ILE A 68 -14.47 -24.48 5.15
CA ILE A 68 -14.32 -25.77 5.85
C ILE A 68 -14.74 -25.57 7.30
N LEU A 69 -14.19 -24.57 7.98
CA LEU A 69 -14.50 -24.29 9.39
C LEU A 69 -16.00 -24.02 9.59
N LEU A 70 -16.62 -23.21 8.74
CA LEU A 70 -18.04 -22.88 8.83
C LEU A 70 -18.94 -24.12 8.57
N ARG A 71 -18.53 -25.02 7.68
CA ARG A 71 -19.24 -26.31 7.45
C ARG A 71 -19.15 -27.22 8.65
N GLU A 72 -18.00 -27.37 9.27
CA GLU A 72 -17.83 -28.16 10.50
C GLU A 72 -18.66 -27.63 11.66
N LEU A 73 -18.88 -26.33 11.72
CA LEU A 73 -19.73 -25.66 12.70
C LEU A 73 -21.24 -25.68 12.33
N GLY A 74 -21.60 -26.26 11.18
CA GLY A 74 -22.99 -26.25 10.68
C GLY A 74 -23.50 -24.88 10.22
N ALA A 75 -22.60 -23.94 9.98
CA ALA A 75 -22.89 -22.54 9.63
C ALA A 75 -22.49 -22.19 8.19
N ALA A 76 -22.65 -23.14 7.24
CA ALA A 76 -22.26 -22.97 5.84
C ALA A 76 -22.91 -21.75 5.17
N ASP A 77 -24.10 -21.35 5.61
CA ASP A 77 -24.83 -20.18 5.10
C ASP A 77 -24.13 -18.84 5.40
N LEU A 78 -23.21 -18.81 6.40
CA LEU A 78 -22.42 -17.65 6.74
C LEU A 78 -21.12 -17.52 5.93
N SER A 79 -20.91 -18.36 4.92
CA SER A 79 -19.69 -18.35 4.09
C SER A 79 -19.46 -17.00 3.39
N GLY A 80 -20.53 -16.35 2.93
CA GLY A 80 -20.48 -15.01 2.35
C GLY A 80 -20.01 -13.96 3.36
N ALA A 81 -20.53 -14.00 4.59
CA ALA A 81 -20.15 -13.08 5.67
C ALA A 81 -18.66 -13.24 6.05
N GLY A 82 -18.21 -14.49 6.22
CA GLY A 82 -16.81 -14.78 6.53
C GLY A 82 -15.86 -14.33 5.41
N THR A 83 -16.22 -14.61 4.16
CA THR A 83 -15.42 -14.20 2.99
C THR A 83 -15.33 -12.67 2.87
N ALA A 84 -16.45 -11.95 3.00
CA ALA A 84 -16.46 -10.50 2.93
C ALA A 84 -15.65 -9.88 4.08
N PHE A 85 -15.89 -10.33 5.31
CA PHE A 85 -15.17 -9.86 6.49
C PHE A 85 -13.65 -10.12 6.37
N GLY A 86 -13.24 -11.34 6.04
CA GLY A 86 -11.84 -11.69 5.89
C GLY A 86 -11.14 -10.91 4.77
N THR A 87 -11.85 -10.72 3.65
CA THR A 87 -11.30 -9.99 2.50
C THR A 87 -11.15 -8.50 2.78
N ILE A 88 -12.21 -7.84 3.25
CA ILE A 88 -12.21 -6.37 3.43
C ILE A 88 -11.32 -5.96 4.60
N THR A 89 -11.40 -6.66 5.75
CA THR A 89 -10.72 -6.22 6.96
C THR A 89 -9.25 -6.63 7.03
N GLN A 90 -8.88 -7.76 6.40
CA GLN A 90 -7.54 -8.34 6.51
C GLN A 90 -6.83 -8.49 5.15
N LEU A 91 -7.40 -9.22 4.20
CA LEU A 91 -6.70 -9.56 2.95
C LEU A 91 -6.44 -8.35 2.08
N GLY A 92 -7.45 -7.48 1.90
CA GLY A 92 -7.31 -6.25 1.13
C GLY A 92 -6.12 -5.41 1.60
N PRO A 93 -6.11 -4.97 2.87
CA PRO A 93 -4.99 -4.21 3.43
C PRO A 93 -3.65 -4.95 3.38
N VAL A 94 -3.59 -6.25 3.74
CA VAL A 94 -2.33 -7.01 3.77
C VAL A 94 -1.74 -7.15 2.37
N VAL A 95 -2.52 -7.54 1.37
CA VAL A 95 -2.04 -7.64 -0.02
C VAL A 95 -1.60 -6.26 -0.54
N THR A 96 -2.34 -5.22 -0.21
CA THR A 96 -1.97 -3.84 -0.58
C THR A 96 -0.62 -3.45 0.04
N VAL A 97 -0.38 -3.73 1.33
CA VAL A 97 0.94 -3.52 1.97
C VAL A 97 2.04 -4.24 1.21
N LEU A 98 1.85 -5.53 0.91
CA LEU A 98 2.85 -6.35 0.22
C LEU A 98 3.25 -5.74 -1.13
N VAL A 99 2.27 -5.34 -1.91
CA VAL A 99 2.52 -4.84 -3.26
C VAL A 99 3.01 -3.40 -3.25
N VAL A 100 2.41 -2.52 -2.45
CA VAL A 100 2.80 -1.10 -2.40
C VAL A 100 4.21 -0.94 -1.83
N ALA A 101 4.59 -1.71 -0.80
CA ALA A 101 5.96 -1.73 -0.29
C ALA A 101 6.94 -2.42 -1.24
N GLY A 102 6.55 -3.59 -1.76
CA GLY A 102 7.44 -4.42 -2.59
C GLY A 102 7.64 -3.89 -4.00
N ALA A 103 6.61 -3.44 -4.69
CA ALA A 103 6.68 -2.96 -6.07
C ALA A 103 6.61 -1.43 -6.18
N GLY A 104 5.64 -0.79 -5.50
CA GLY A 104 5.41 0.65 -5.60
C GLY A 104 6.56 1.49 -5.05
N ALA A 105 6.91 1.32 -3.78
CA ALA A 105 7.98 2.08 -3.13
C ALA A 105 9.36 1.83 -3.75
N THR A 106 9.63 0.60 -4.19
CA THR A 106 10.89 0.24 -4.85
C THR A 106 11.02 0.88 -6.21
N ALA A 107 9.95 0.94 -7.01
CA ALA A 107 9.95 1.61 -8.30
C ALA A 107 10.20 3.12 -8.14
N ILE A 108 9.57 3.77 -7.15
CA ILE A 108 9.84 5.18 -6.81
C ILE A 108 11.29 5.37 -6.40
N CYS A 109 11.82 4.52 -5.51
CA CYS A 109 13.20 4.59 -5.06
C CYS A 109 14.20 4.41 -6.20
N ALA A 110 13.96 3.47 -7.10
CA ALA A 110 14.81 3.20 -8.26
C ALA A 110 14.83 4.38 -9.24
N ASP A 111 13.67 4.96 -9.57
CA ASP A 111 13.56 6.10 -10.48
C ASP A 111 14.27 7.33 -9.89
N LEU A 112 13.97 7.70 -8.63
CA LEU A 112 14.63 8.84 -7.98
C LEU A 112 16.11 8.59 -7.73
N GLY A 113 16.49 7.37 -7.34
CA GLY A 113 17.88 6.99 -7.16
C GLY A 113 18.69 7.09 -8.45
N ALA A 114 18.13 6.69 -9.58
CA ALA A 114 18.75 6.87 -10.89
C ALA A 114 18.95 8.36 -11.24
N ARG A 115 17.98 9.22 -10.93
CA ARG A 115 18.09 10.68 -11.13
C ARG A 115 19.12 11.30 -10.18
N THR A 116 19.20 10.82 -8.94
CA THR A 116 20.17 11.29 -7.94
C THR A 116 21.60 11.00 -8.39
N ILE A 117 21.89 9.79 -8.88
CA ILE A 117 23.26 9.44 -9.33
C ILE A 117 23.66 10.12 -10.65
N ARG A 118 22.69 10.61 -11.45
CA ARG A 118 22.92 11.42 -12.66
C ARG A 118 23.03 12.91 -12.36
N GLU A 119 23.03 13.29 -11.08
CA GLU A 119 23.10 14.68 -10.61
C GLU A 119 21.93 15.57 -11.09
N GLU A 120 20.83 14.96 -11.59
CA GLU A 120 19.65 15.71 -12.03
C GLU A 120 19.02 16.51 -10.91
N ILE A 121 19.04 15.96 -9.67
CA ILE A 121 18.50 16.60 -8.47
C ILE A 121 19.30 17.85 -8.10
N ASP A 122 20.65 17.78 -8.20
CA ASP A 122 21.52 18.91 -7.89
C ASP A 122 21.46 19.98 -8.99
N ALA A 123 21.31 19.56 -10.24
CA ALA A 123 21.07 20.50 -11.35
C ALA A 123 19.74 21.27 -11.16
N MET A 124 18.67 20.61 -10.69
CA MET A 124 17.42 21.30 -10.36
C MET A 124 17.61 22.35 -9.26
N ARG A 125 18.36 22.02 -8.20
CA ARG A 125 18.66 22.96 -7.11
C ARG A 125 19.40 24.18 -7.58
N VAL A 126 20.40 24.02 -8.47
CA VAL A 126 21.15 25.12 -9.05
C VAL A 126 20.26 26.02 -9.92
N LEU A 127 19.28 25.45 -10.59
CA LEU A 127 18.28 26.19 -11.39
C LEU A 127 17.17 26.84 -10.54
N GLY A 128 17.24 26.72 -9.19
CA GLY A 128 16.22 27.25 -8.30
C GLY A 128 14.89 26.45 -8.28
N ILE A 129 14.89 25.23 -8.84
CA ILE A 129 13.73 24.35 -8.86
C ILE A 129 13.76 23.48 -7.59
N ASP A 130 12.69 23.53 -6.80
CA ASP A 130 12.55 22.71 -5.60
C ASP A 130 12.25 21.23 -5.96
N PRO A 131 13.19 20.29 -5.68
CA PRO A 131 13.00 18.87 -6.02
C PRO A 131 11.84 18.23 -5.26
N ILE A 132 11.54 18.68 -4.03
CA ILE A 132 10.47 18.10 -3.23
C ILE A 132 9.11 18.43 -3.87
N GLN A 133 8.88 19.69 -4.21
CA GLN A 133 7.64 20.09 -4.86
C GLN A 133 7.48 19.46 -6.24
N ARG A 134 8.57 19.35 -7.00
CA ARG A 134 8.53 18.87 -8.39
C ARG A 134 8.45 17.36 -8.52
N LEU A 135 9.12 16.62 -7.64
CA LEU A 135 9.28 15.17 -7.77
C LEU A 135 8.62 14.37 -6.66
N VAL A 136 8.76 14.80 -5.39
CA VAL A 136 8.27 14.02 -4.24
C VAL A 136 6.75 14.13 -4.12
N VAL A 137 6.21 15.33 -4.14
CA VAL A 137 4.76 15.57 -3.99
C VAL A 137 3.93 14.77 -4.99
N PRO A 138 4.18 14.82 -6.31
CA PRO A 138 3.42 14.03 -7.27
C PRO A 138 3.51 12.53 -7.05
N ARG A 139 4.69 12.01 -6.62
CA ARG A 139 4.90 10.57 -6.37
C ARG A 139 4.16 10.08 -5.14
N VAL A 140 4.16 10.86 -4.06
CA VAL A 140 3.43 10.51 -2.84
C VAL A 140 1.92 10.49 -3.09
N LEU A 141 1.39 11.47 -3.81
CA LEU A 141 -0.02 11.49 -4.20
C LEU A 141 -0.37 10.34 -5.15
N ALA A 142 0.49 10.06 -6.13
CA ALA A 142 0.32 8.95 -7.06
C ALA A 142 0.29 7.59 -6.34
N SER A 143 1.24 7.35 -5.43
CA SER A 143 1.26 6.12 -4.64
C SER A 143 0.03 5.97 -3.75
N THR A 144 -0.49 7.08 -3.22
CA THR A 144 -1.73 7.10 -2.42
C THR A 144 -2.94 6.69 -3.25
N VAL A 145 -3.12 7.29 -4.41
CA VAL A 145 -4.23 6.95 -5.32
C VAL A 145 -4.14 5.50 -5.80
N VAL A 146 -2.93 5.05 -6.18
CA VAL A 146 -2.73 3.67 -6.62
C VAL A 146 -3.01 2.69 -5.48
N ALA A 147 -2.58 2.96 -4.26
CA ALA A 147 -2.85 2.10 -3.10
C ALA A 147 -4.35 1.94 -2.82
N LEU A 148 -5.13 3.03 -2.91
CA LEU A 148 -6.59 2.99 -2.81
C LEU A 148 -7.21 2.09 -3.89
N LEU A 149 -6.83 2.31 -5.13
CA LEU A 149 -7.35 1.51 -6.25
C LEU A 149 -6.96 0.03 -6.15
N LEU A 150 -5.75 -0.27 -5.69
CA LEU A 150 -5.30 -1.65 -5.48
C LEU A 150 -6.07 -2.34 -4.36
N ASN A 151 -6.35 -1.65 -3.25
CA ASN A 151 -7.15 -2.20 -2.16
C ASN A 151 -8.58 -2.54 -2.63
N GLY A 152 -9.22 -1.62 -3.34
CA GLY A 152 -10.53 -1.85 -3.94
C GLY A 152 -10.52 -3.03 -4.92
N LEU A 153 -9.48 -3.14 -5.76
CA LEU A 153 -9.28 -4.26 -6.69
C LEU A 153 -9.13 -5.59 -5.94
N VAL A 154 -8.32 -5.65 -4.89
CA VAL A 154 -8.15 -6.86 -4.06
C VAL A 154 -9.47 -7.26 -3.40
N CYS A 155 -10.22 -6.31 -2.87
CA CYS A 155 -11.54 -6.57 -2.30
C CYS A 155 -12.52 -7.13 -3.35
N ALA A 156 -12.54 -6.55 -4.54
CA ALA A 156 -13.39 -7.02 -5.65
C ALA A 156 -13.02 -8.45 -6.08
N ILE A 157 -11.73 -8.73 -6.25
CA ILE A 157 -11.22 -10.07 -6.59
C ILE A 157 -11.52 -11.07 -5.48
N GLY A 158 -11.30 -10.66 -4.22
CA GLY A 158 -11.50 -11.53 -3.07
C GLY A 158 -12.96 -11.96 -2.88
N ILE A 159 -13.89 -11.02 -3.03
CA ILE A 159 -15.33 -11.31 -2.93
C ILE A 159 -15.80 -12.14 -4.13
N SER A 160 -15.43 -11.76 -5.35
CA SER A 160 -15.84 -12.51 -6.56
C SER A 160 -15.19 -13.89 -6.62
N GLY A 161 -13.90 -14.00 -6.31
CA GLY A 161 -13.19 -15.28 -6.23
C GLY A 161 -13.75 -16.18 -5.12
N GLY A 162 -14.04 -15.60 -3.96
CA GLY A 162 -14.71 -16.30 -2.86
C GLY A 162 -16.09 -16.81 -3.22
N TYR A 163 -16.88 -16.02 -3.96
CA TYR A 163 -18.19 -16.45 -4.50
C TYR A 163 -18.04 -17.66 -5.44
N VAL A 164 -17.18 -17.54 -6.46
CA VAL A 164 -16.96 -18.62 -7.42
C VAL A 164 -16.51 -19.88 -6.70
N PHE A 165 -15.57 -19.78 -5.79
CA PHE A 165 -15.05 -20.92 -5.05
C PHE A 165 -16.11 -21.56 -4.14
N SER A 166 -16.84 -20.75 -3.34
CA SER A 166 -17.84 -21.26 -2.38
C SER A 166 -19.04 -21.89 -3.07
N VAL A 167 -19.54 -21.28 -4.14
CA VAL A 167 -20.74 -21.74 -4.84
C VAL A 167 -20.43 -22.94 -5.74
N PHE A 168 -19.40 -22.85 -6.61
CA PHE A 168 -19.14 -23.89 -7.62
C PHE A 168 -18.33 -25.07 -7.11
N LEU A 169 -17.40 -24.87 -6.18
CA LEU A 169 -16.57 -25.97 -5.68
C LEU A 169 -17.09 -26.55 -4.35
N GLN A 170 -17.73 -25.74 -3.51
CA GLN A 170 -18.21 -26.21 -2.21
C GLN A 170 -19.74 -26.35 -2.11
N GLY A 171 -20.49 -25.97 -3.15
CA GLY A 171 -21.94 -26.16 -3.22
C GLY A 171 -22.72 -25.29 -2.24
N VAL A 172 -22.20 -24.13 -1.84
CA VAL A 172 -22.92 -23.16 -1.02
C VAL A 172 -24.04 -22.52 -1.85
N ASN A 173 -25.20 -22.27 -1.23
CA ASN A 173 -26.30 -21.63 -1.91
C ASN A 173 -25.93 -20.19 -2.33
N PRO A 174 -26.07 -19.85 -3.64
CA PRO A 174 -25.71 -18.51 -4.14
C PRO A 174 -26.45 -17.38 -3.43
N GLY A 175 -27.74 -17.58 -3.13
CA GLY A 175 -28.54 -16.59 -2.41
C GLY A 175 -28.09 -16.40 -0.98
N ALA A 176 -27.74 -17.48 -0.26
CA ALA A 176 -27.21 -17.40 1.09
C ALA A 176 -25.85 -16.67 1.12
N PHE A 177 -24.97 -16.94 0.15
CA PHE A 177 -23.69 -16.26 0.04
C PHE A 177 -23.87 -14.74 -0.15
N ILE A 178 -24.69 -14.32 -1.10
CA ILE A 178 -24.92 -12.89 -1.41
C ILE A 178 -25.56 -12.17 -0.23
N ASN A 179 -26.59 -12.76 0.38
CA ASN A 179 -27.25 -12.18 1.56
C ASN A 179 -26.30 -12.12 2.77
N GLY A 180 -25.35 -13.04 2.85
CA GLY A 180 -24.32 -13.08 3.88
C GLY A 180 -23.31 -11.93 3.81
N LEU A 181 -23.01 -11.38 2.61
CA LEU A 181 -21.95 -10.41 2.40
C LEU A 181 -22.04 -9.19 3.34
N THR A 182 -23.24 -8.73 3.64
CA THR A 182 -23.48 -7.53 4.46
C THR A 182 -23.74 -7.81 5.94
N VAL A 183 -23.72 -9.07 6.36
CA VAL A 183 -24.03 -9.45 7.77
C VAL A 183 -22.95 -9.03 8.74
N LEU A 184 -21.68 -9.20 8.34
CA LEU A 184 -20.50 -8.87 9.17
C LEU A 184 -19.69 -7.67 8.66
N THR A 185 -20.02 -7.15 7.48
CA THR A 185 -19.30 -6.04 6.85
C THR A 185 -20.25 -4.97 6.41
N GLY A 186 -20.02 -3.76 6.88
CA GLY A 186 -20.76 -2.56 6.49
C GLY A 186 -19.85 -1.53 5.82
N LEU A 187 -20.40 -0.35 5.60
CA LEU A 187 -19.65 0.79 5.06
C LEU A 187 -18.49 1.20 5.97
N GLY A 188 -18.62 0.99 7.29
CA GLY A 188 -17.58 1.34 8.26
C GLY A 188 -16.29 0.56 8.07
N GLU A 189 -16.40 -0.77 7.88
CA GLU A 189 -15.27 -1.67 7.64
C GLU A 189 -14.60 -1.34 6.30
N LEU A 190 -15.40 -1.09 5.26
CA LEU A 190 -14.87 -0.71 3.95
C LEU A 190 -14.14 0.63 4.01
N MET A 191 -14.72 1.66 4.65
CA MET A 191 -14.07 2.95 4.82
C MET A 191 -12.77 2.83 5.63
N LEU A 192 -12.75 2.01 6.66
CA LEU A 192 -11.53 1.76 7.44
C LEU A 192 -10.44 1.11 6.58
N ALA A 193 -10.80 0.14 5.74
CA ALA A 193 -9.86 -0.52 4.82
C ALA A 193 -9.28 0.48 3.81
N GLU A 194 -10.10 1.38 3.26
CA GLU A 194 -9.63 2.41 2.33
C GLU A 194 -8.76 3.47 3.03
N VAL A 195 -9.09 3.87 4.26
CA VAL A 195 -8.22 4.76 5.06
C VAL A 195 -6.87 4.13 5.34
N LYS A 196 -6.84 2.82 5.65
CA LYS A 196 -5.56 2.08 5.77
C LYS A 196 -4.77 2.12 4.47
N ALA A 197 -5.41 1.80 3.34
CA ALA A 197 -4.76 1.82 2.02
C ALA A 197 -4.20 3.21 1.66
N MET A 198 -4.95 4.27 1.98
CA MET A 198 -4.48 5.65 1.82
C MET A 198 -3.19 5.90 2.61
N LEU A 199 -3.16 5.55 3.90
CA LEU A 199 -1.97 5.69 4.74
C LEU A 199 -0.80 4.86 4.22
N PHE A 200 -1.06 3.65 3.73
CA PHE A 200 -0.02 2.80 3.13
C PHE A 200 0.61 3.47 1.90
N GLY A 201 -0.20 4.03 1.02
CA GLY A 201 0.28 4.75 -0.16
C GLY A 201 1.13 5.97 0.20
N VAL A 202 0.68 6.79 1.17
CA VAL A 202 1.44 7.95 1.65
C VAL A 202 2.80 7.52 2.21
N VAL A 203 2.83 6.58 3.14
CA VAL A 203 4.06 6.18 3.83
C VAL A 203 5.02 5.46 2.88
N ALA A 204 4.53 4.57 2.03
CA ALA A 204 5.36 3.88 1.03
C ALA A 204 5.98 4.87 0.04
N GLY A 205 5.18 5.85 -0.44
CA GLY A 205 5.66 6.93 -1.29
C GLY A 205 6.75 7.77 -0.63
N LEU A 206 6.55 8.16 0.64
CA LEU A 206 7.55 8.92 1.41
C LEU A 206 8.84 8.12 1.62
N VAL A 207 8.74 6.85 2.02
CA VAL A 207 9.92 5.99 2.23
C VAL A 207 10.68 5.80 0.92
N GLY A 208 9.98 5.49 -0.19
CA GLY A 208 10.59 5.33 -1.51
C GLY A 208 11.29 6.61 -1.99
N CYS A 209 10.65 7.77 -1.82
CA CYS A 209 11.23 9.06 -2.17
C CYS A 209 12.46 9.39 -1.32
N TYR A 210 12.38 9.21 0.00
CA TYR A 210 13.49 9.51 0.90
C TYR A 210 14.73 8.65 0.58
N ARG A 211 14.52 7.35 0.40
CA ARG A 211 15.61 6.43 0.07
C ARG A 211 16.21 6.74 -1.31
N GLY A 212 15.38 7.05 -2.31
CA GLY A 212 15.83 7.43 -3.64
C GLY A 212 16.66 8.73 -3.66
N LEU A 213 16.21 9.76 -2.93
CA LEU A 213 16.93 11.04 -2.85
C LEU A 213 18.23 10.99 -2.03
N THR A 214 18.39 9.99 -1.15
CA THR A 214 19.57 9.84 -0.28
C THR A 214 20.57 8.78 -0.76
N VAL A 215 20.39 8.27 -1.98
CA VAL A 215 21.30 7.28 -2.58
C VAL A 215 22.72 7.82 -2.69
N LYS A 216 23.70 6.98 -2.33
CA LYS A 216 25.14 7.24 -2.47
C LYS A 216 25.82 6.04 -3.14
N GLY A 217 26.95 6.28 -3.80
CA GLY A 217 27.79 5.18 -4.33
C GLY A 217 27.39 4.66 -5.70
N GLY A 218 26.72 5.47 -6.52
CA GLY A 218 26.45 5.15 -7.92
C GLY A 218 25.38 4.05 -8.11
N PRO A 219 25.40 3.32 -9.25
CA PRO A 219 24.36 2.32 -9.59
C PRO A 219 24.21 1.20 -8.55
N LYS A 220 25.33 0.75 -7.95
CA LYS A 220 25.32 -0.25 -6.89
C LYS A 220 24.59 0.26 -5.64
N GLY A 221 24.74 1.55 -5.33
CA GLY A 221 24.04 2.20 -4.23
C GLY A 221 22.52 2.25 -4.43
N VAL A 222 22.03 2.41 -5.67
CA VAL A 222 20.59 2.34 -5.99
C VAL A 222 20.04 0.97 -5.63
N GLY A 223 20.73 -0.12 -6.01
CA GLY A 223 20.30 -1.48 -5.67
C GLY A 223 20.20 -1.71 -4.16
N VAL A 224 21.17 -1.20 -3.39
CA VAL A 224 21.12 -1.27 -1.92
C VAL A 224 19.94 -0.47 -1.38
N ALA A 225 19.74 0.76 -1.85
CA ALA A 225 18.65 1.63 -1.40
C ALA A 225 17.26 1.02 -1.70
N VAL A 226 17.10 0.36 -2.85
CA VAL A 226 15.86 -0.34 -3.21
C VAL A 226 15.57 -1.49 -2.23
N ASN A 227 16.56 -2.33 -1.91
CA ASN A 227 16.38 -3.41 -0.93
C ASN A 227 16.04 -2.89 0.47
N GLU A 228 16.71 -1.82 0.92
CA GLU A 228 16.41 -1.18 2.20
C GLU A 228 15.02 -0.53 2.20
N THR A 229 14.57 0.02 1.06
CA THR A 229 13.22 0.58 0.91
C THR A 229 12.15 -0.46 1.19
N VAL A 230 12.30 -1.69 0.68
CA VAL A 230 11.36 -2.78 0.97
C VAL A 230 11.25 -3.01 2.47
N VAL A 231 12.40 -3.17 3.15
CA VAL A 231 12.43 -3.47 4.58
C VAL A 231 11.79 -2.36 5.41
N TYR A 232 12.18 -1.10 5.18
CA TYR A 232 11.63 0.03 5.93
C TYR A 232 10.14 0.24 5.63
N ALA A 233 9.74 0.16 4.38
CA ALA A 233 8.33 0.27 4.01
C ALA A 233 7.49 -0.83 4.69
N PHE A 234 7.92 -2.10 4.62
CA PHE A 234 7.21 -3.19 5.27
C PHE A 234 7.05 -2.95 6.78
N ILE A 235 8.13 -2.63 7.49
CA ILE A 235 8.06 -2.40 8.94
C ILE A 235 7.05 -1.30 9.26
N CYS A 236 7.15 -0.14 8.59
CA CYS A 236 6.25 0.98 8.83
C CYS A 236 4.79 0.63 8.52
N LEU A 237 4.54 0.00 7.38
CA LEU A 237 3.19 -0.31 6.92
C LEU A 237 2.52 -1.39 7.78
N PHE A 238 3.26 -2.42 8.22
CA PHE A 238 2.71 -3.42 9.15
C PHE A 238 2.38 -2.83 10.51
N VAL A 239 3.21 -1.96 11.05
CA VAL A 239 2.92 -1.25 12.30
C VAL A 239 1.64 -0.41 12.15
N ILE A 240 1.51 0.33 11.07
CA ILE A 240 0.30 1.12 10.77
C ILE A 240 -0.91 0.20 10.64
N ASN A 241 -0.79 -0.94 9.94
CA ASN A 241 -1.88 -1.88 9.78
C ASN A 241 -2.39 -2.41 11.14
N VAL A 242 -1.48 -2.79 12.03
CA VAL A 242 -1.84 -3.28 13.38
C VAL A 242 -2.53 -2.18 14.19
N ILE A 243 -1.98 -0.96 14.21
CA ILE A 243 -2.54 0.18 14.95
C ILE A 243 -3.95 0.51 14.41
N MET A 244 -4.10 0.62 13.09
CA MET A 244 -5.37 0.96 12.47
C MET A 244 -6.41 -0.15 12.66
N THR A 245 -6.00 -1.42 12.67
CA THR A 245 -6.90 -2.54 12.99
C THR A 245 -7.37 -2.46 14.44
N ALA A 246 -6.47 -2.19 15.39
CA ALA A 246 -6.82 -2.06 16.81
C ALA A 246 -7.78 -0.87 17.07
N ILE A 247 -7.57 0.25 16.36
CA ILE A 247 -8.48 1.40 16.42
C ILE A 247 -9.85 1.03 15.82
N GLY A 248 -9.84 0.38 14.64
CA GLY A 248 -11.06 -0.01 13.95
C GLY A 248 -11.95 -0.93 14.79
N VAL A 249 -11.37 -1.95 15.43
CA VAL A 249 -12.13 -2.84 16.34
C VAL A 249 -12.78 -2.07 17.48
N ARG A 250 -12.12 -1.06 18.03
CA ARG A 250 -12.70 -0.23 19.12
C ARG A 250 -13.79 0.74 18.66
N VAL A 251 -13.67 1.25 17.43
CA VAL A 251 -14.61 2.25 16.90
C VAL A 251 -15.85 1.60 16.31
N LEU A 252 -15.69 0.47 15.60
CA LEU A 252 -16.79 -0.23 14.94
C LEU A 252 -17.52 -1.22 15.84
N ALA A 253 -16.91 -1.67 16.95
CA ALA A 253 -17.57 -2.51 17.97
C ALA A 253 -18.55 -1.74 18.90
N ARG A 254 -18.76 -0.44 18.64
CA ARG A 254 -19.78 0.38 19.30
C ARG A 254 -20.99 0.55 18.41
#